data_6b2814aa50b1962d846d2162ebc8d178
#
_entry.id   6b2814aa50b1962d846d2162ebc8d178
#
_cell.length_a   1.000
_cell.length_b   1.000
_cell.length_c   1.000
_cell.angle_alpha   90.00
_cell.angle_beta   90.00
_cell.angle_gamma   90.00
#
_symmetry.space_group_name_H-M   'P 1'
#
loop_
_entity.id
_entity.type
_entity.pdbx_description
1 polymer ?
#
loop_
_entity_poly.entity_id
_entity_poly.type
_entity_poly.pdbx_seq_one_letter_code
_entity_poly.pdbx_strand_id
1 'polypeptide(L)'
;MTLPRLTIGLPVYNGERYIGEALDALLAQTYQDFELIISDNASTDGTAGICQRYVEKDARVRYVRQPVNIGLAPNHNVVVDLARGELFKWASNDDLYAPELVERCVAALDEHPDVVLAHSWSARVDDVGVVTDAYEYPLNTASPRAPERFRSVLFDSGGDDDYGVMRIDVLRRTAMKESYHHADHTIIAELALYGRFYQVPDWLYYRRDHPGRAERACASMRSRCVNMDPRRASRLRHPAVRLYGEYVWAYIRAIMRAPLSAADRRECYRYLMEWFASRARQGGVRDVEIPHQDVPAQLIGSMVARQPRA
;
A
#
# COMPACT_ATOMS: atom_id res chain seq x y z
N MET A 1 -29.02 2.90 8.89
CA MET A 1 -27.63 3.13 9.25
C MET A 1 -26.97 3.89 8.11
N THR A 2 -26.31 5.00 8.38
CA THR A 2 -25.50 5.72 7.40
C THR A 2 -24.33 4.85 6.98
N LEU A 3 -23.90 4.89 5.71
CA LEU A 3 -22.70 4.21 5.26
C LEU A 3 -21.48 4.90 5.87
N PRO A 4 -20.44 4.16 6.26
CA PRO A 4 -19.19 4.76 6.73
C PRO A 4 -18.53 5.54 5.60
N ARG A 5 -17.89 6.65 5.93
CA ARG A 5 -17.19 7.46 4.93
C ARG A 5 -15.90 6.80 4.44
N LEU A 6 -15.18 6.11 5.32
CA LEU A 6 -13.93 5.42 4.99
C LEU A 6 -14.10 3.91 5.15
N THR A 7 -13.53 3.13 4.23
CA THR A 7 -13.27 1.71 4.43
C THR A 7 -11.77 1.48 4.60
N ILE A 8 -11.39 0.87 5.72
CA ILE A 8 -10.04 0.33 5.92
C ILE A 8 -10.09 -1.16 5.56
N GLY A 9 -9.30 -1.58 4.58
CA GLY A 9 -9.21 -2.96 4.12
C GLY A 9 -7.91 -3.60 4.59
N LEU A 10 -8.00 -4.67 5.39
CA LEU A 10 -6.87 -5.42 5.93
C LEU A 10 -6.88 -6.85 5.38
N PRO A 11 -6.15 -7.12 4.26
CA PRO A 11 -5.93 -8.49 3.80
C PRO A 11 -4.87 -9.16 4.66
N VAL A 12 -5.10 -10.42 5.06
CA VAL A 12 -4.16 -11.15 5.91
C VAL A 12 -4.01 -12.60 5.47
N TYR A 13 -2.83 -13.17 5.67
CA TYR A 13 -2.52 -14.59 5.59
C TYR A 13 -1.46 -14.95 6.62
N ASN A 14 -1.79 -15.80 7.60
CA ASN A 14 -0.90 -16.23 8.68
C ASN A 14 -0.26 -15.04 9.42
N GLY A 15 -1.10 -14.17 9.97
CA GLY A 15 -0.69 -12.94 10.64
C GLY A 15 -0.77 -12.99 12.17
N GLU A 16 -0.92 -14.16 12.81
CA GLU A 16 -1.23 -14.26 14.25
C GLU A 16 -0.26 -13.49 15.14
N ARG A 17 0.99 -13.33 14.68
CA ARG A 17 2.04 -12.70 15.48
C ARG A 17 1.82 -11.19 15.72
N TYR A 18 1.32 -10.47 14.71
CA TYR A 18 1.28 -8.99 14.74
C TYR A 18 -0.12 -8.41 14.53
N ILE A 19 -1.07 -9.20 14.01
CA ILE A 19 -2.39 -8.67 13.63
C ILE A 19 -3.13 -8.03 14.80
N GLY A 20 -2.92 -8.51 16.04
CA GLY A 20 -3.50 -7.90 17.24
C GLY A 20 -3.06 -6.46 17.42
N GLU A 21 -1.76 -6.19 17.37
CA GLU A 21 -1.21 -4.84 17.49
C GLU A 21 -1.67 -3.92 16.35
N ALA A 22 -1.71 -4.44 15.12
CA ALA A 22 -2.18 -3.70 13.96
C ALA A 22 -3.66 -3.31 14.09
N LEU A 23 -4.52 -4.25 14.55
CA LEU A 23 -5.94 -3.99 14.79
C LEU A 23 -6.16 -2.99 15.92
N ASP A 24 -5.41 -3.09 17.03
CA ASP A 24 -5.48 -2.12 18.12
C ASP A 24 -5.13 -0.72 17.63
N ALA A 25 -4.06 -0.55 16.84
CA ALA A 25 -3.64 0.73 16.30
C ALA A 25 -4.67 1.32 15.30
N LEU A 26 -5.31 0.46 14.49
CA LEU A 26 -6.34 0.88 13.54
C LEU A 26 -7.66 1.28 14.24
N LEU A 27 -8.05 0.58 15.29
CA LEU A 27 -9.26 0.91 16.04
C LEU A 27 -9.08 2.11 16.97
N ALA A 28 -7.83 2.44 17.33
CA ALA A 28 -7.45 3.62 18.12
C ALA A 28 -7.31 4.91 17.28
N GLN A 29 -7.60 4.89 15.97
CA GLN A 29 -7.55 6.11 15.15
C GLN A 29 -8.51 7.18 15.70
N THR A 30 -8.08 8.46 15.67
CA THR A 30 -8.91 9.61 16.10
C THR A 30 -10.13 9.82 15.18
N TYR A 31 -10.00 9.50 13.90
CA TYR A 31 -11.09 9.48 12.94
C TYR A 31 -11.98 8.25 13.17
N GLN A 32 -13.28 8.44 13.41
CA GLN A 32 -14.18 7.36 13.85
C GLN A 32 -15.19 6.89 12.79
N ASP A 33 -15.43 7.65 11.71
CA ASP A 33 -16.41 7.31 10.67
C ASP A 33 -15.80 6.36 9.62
N PHE A 34 -15.50 5.13 10.07
CA PHE A 34 -14.94 4.08 9.20
C PHE A 34 -15.52 2.69 9.50
N GLU A 35 -15.42 1.80 8.52
CA GLU A 35 -15.49 0.35 8.70
C GLU A 35 -14.10 -0.26 8.48
N LEU A 36 -13.81 -1.35 9.17
CA LEU A 36 -12.61 -2.15 9.00
C LEU A 36 -12.98 -3.54 8.46
N ILE A 37 -12.54 -3.86 7.25
CA ILE A 37 -12.79 -5.16 6.61
C ILE A 37 -11.51 -5.98 6.67
N ILE A 38 -11.54 -7.09 7.39
CA ILE A 38 -10.45 -8.07 7.43
C ILE A 38 -10.77 -9.17 6.42
N SER A 39 -9.90 -9.38 5.43
CA SER A 39 -10.00 -10.50 4.49
C SER A 39 -8.90 -11.52 4.78
N ASP A 40 -9.28 -12.62 5.46
CA ASP A 40 -8.40 -13.74 5.79
C ASP A 40 -8.27 -14.69 4.59
N ASN A 41 -7.09 -14.78 4.04
CA ASN A 41 -6.75 -15.59 2.86
C ASN A 41 -6.59 -17.09 3.18
N ALA A 42 -7.50 -17.67 3.96
CA ALA A 42 -7.47 -19.05 4.45
C ALA A 42 -6.25 -19.34 5.37
N SER A 43 -5.99 -18.46 6.35
CA SER A 43 -4.91 -18.66 7.34
C SER A 43 -5.02 -19.99 8.06
N THR A 44 -3.86 -20.57 8.39
CA THR A 44 -3.74 -21.89 9.04
C THR A 44 -3.21 -21.81 10.47
N ASP A 45 -2.89 -20.60 10.94
CA ASP A 45 -2.45 -20.26 12.29
C ASP A 45 -3.60 -19.68 13.15
N GLY A 46 -3.30 -19.02 14.26
CA GLY A 46 -4.28 -18.41 15.16
C GLY A 46 -4.98 -17.16 14.65
N THR A 47 -4.67 -16.67 13.43
CA THR A 47 -5.21 -15.44 12.84
C THR A 47 -6.74 -15.37 12.93
N ALA A 48 -7.45 -16.43 12.52
CA ALA A 48 -8.91 -16.44 12.49
C ALA A 48 -9.52 -16.21 13.89
N GLY A 49 -8.98 -16.87 14.91
CA GLY A 49 -9.44 -16.72 16.29
C GLY A 49 -9.19 -15.31 16.86
N ILE A 50 -8.07 -14.67 16.45
CA ILE A 50 -7.80 -13.28 16.82
C ILE A 50 -8.83 -12.37 16.15
N CYS A 51 -9.03 -12.45 14.86
CA CYS A 51 -9.98 -11.61 14.12
C CYS A 51 -11.41 -11.70 14.67
N GLN A 52 -11.88 -12.91 15.01
CA GLN A 52 -13.21 -13.11 15.58
C GLN A 52 -13.41 -12.33 16.90
N ARG A 53 -12.41 -12.30 17.79
CA ARG A 53 -12.49 -11.51 19.03
C ARG A 53 -12.66 -10.01 18.75
N TYR A 54 -12.05 -9.48 17.68
CA TYR A 54 -12.22 -8.07 17.32
C TYR A 54 -13.59 -7.80 16.69
N VAL A 55 -14.17 -8.71 15.93
CA VAL A 55 -15.55 -8.61 15.43
C VAL A 55 -16.55 -8.56 16.59
N GLU A 56 -16.34 -9.36 17.65
CA GLU A 56 -17.19 -9.35 18.85
C GLU A 56 -17.04 -8.07 19.68
N LYS A 57 -15.85 -7.47 19.66
CA LYS A 57 -15.50 -6.30 20.47
C LYS A 57 -15.91 -4.97 19.84
N ASP A 58 -15.90 -4.84 18.50
CA ASP A 58 -16.12 -3.57 17.80
C ASP A 58 -16.99 -3.76 16.56
N ALA A 59 -18.15 -3.11 16.55
CA ALA A 59 -19.15 -3.22 15.47
C ALA A 59 -18.68 -2.63 14.11
N ARG A 60 -17.57 -1.88 14.08
CA ARG A 60 -16.96 -1.39 12.85
C ARG A 60 -16.19 -2.49 12.11
N VAL A 61 -15.83 -3.60 12.79
CA VAL A 61 -15.02 -4.68 12.24
C VAL A 61 -15.89 -5.71 11.53
N ARG A 62 -15.50 -6.04 10.29
CA ARG A 62 -16.09 -7.10 9.49
C ARG A 62 -15.01 -8.11 9.12
N TYR A 63 -15.27 -9.38 9.29
CA TYR A 63 -14.34 -10.46 8.94
C TYR A 63 -14.93 -11.34 7.85
N VAL A 64 -14.11 -11.56 6.80
CA VAL A 64 -14.41 -12.46 5.68
C VAL A 64 -13.24 -13.41 5.50
N ARG A 65 -13.52 -14.72 5.48
CA ARG A 65 -12.51 -15.73 5.25
C ARG A 65 -12.66 -16.33 3.86
N GLN A 66 -11.56 -16.40 3.11
CA GLN A 66 -11.52 -17.08 1.83
C GLN A 66 -11.54 -18.61 2.03
N PRO A 67 -12.18 -19.37 1.13
CA PRO A 67 -12.22 -20.83 1.23
C PRO A 67 -10.85 -21.48 0.97
N VAL A 68 -9.99 -20.80 0.21
CA VAL A 68 -8.62 -21.22 -0.11
C VAL A 68 -7.71 -19.99 -0.20
N ASN A 69 -6.41 -20.17 -0.10
CA ASN A 69 -5.45 -19.10 -0.37
C ASN A 69 -5.50 -18.72 -1.87
N ILE A 70 -6.06 -17.54 -2.15
CA ILE A 70 -6.21 -16.99 -3.51
C ILE A 70 -5.01 -16.15 -3.95
N GLY A 71 -4.03 -15.92 -3.07
CA GLY A 71 -2.87 -15.06 -3.29
C GLY A 71 -3.05 -13.66 -2.71
N LEU A 72 -1.93 -12.96 -2.55
CA LEU A 72 -1.88 -11.64 -1.92
C LEU A 72 -2.67 -10.61 -2.74
N ALA A 73 -2.41 -10.50 -4.05
CA ALA A 73 -3.03 -9.47 -4.88
C ALA A 73 -4.56 -9.64 -4.99
N PRO A 74 -5.11 -10.82 -5.30
CA PRO A 74 -6.57 -11.02 -5.25
C PRO A 74 -7.18 -10.73 -3.87
N ASN A 75 -6.50 -11.09 -2.78
CA ASN A 75 -7.00 -10.81 -1.43
C ASN A 75 -7.04 -9.31 -1.08
N HIS A 76 -6.07 -8.54 -1.60
CA HIS A 76 -6.12 -7.07 -1.52
C HIS A 76 -7.30 -6.48 -2.29
N ASN A 77 -7.66 -7.06 -3.43
CA ASN A 77 -8.78 -6.57 -4.23
C ASN A 77 -10.14 -6.90 -3.59
N VAL A 78 -10.26 -8.05 -2.91
CA VAL A 78 -11.49 -8.43 -2.18
C VAL A 78 -11.93 -7.34 -1.20
N VAL A 79 -11.01 -6.73 -0.43
CA VAL A 79 -11.41 -5.69 0.53
C VAL A 79 -11.88 -4.40 -0.15
N VAL A 80 -11.40 -4.11 -1.37
CA VAL A 80 -11.90 -2.98 -2.18
C VAL A 80 -13.28 -3.28 -2.77
N ASP A 81 -13.51 -4.52 -3.20
CA ASP A 81 -14.81 -4.96 -3.74
C ASP A 81 -15.90 -4.92 -2.66
N LEU A 82 -15.54 -5.22 -1.42
CA LEU A 82 -16.45 -5.23 -0.26
C LEU A 82 -16.64 -3.83 0.37
N ALA A 83 -15.83 -2.86 0.00
CA ALA A 83 -15.81 -1.52 0.58
C ALA A 83 -17.08 -0.73 0.27
N ARG A 84 -17.60 -0.03 1.28
CA ARG A 84 -18.79 0.80 1.21
C ARG A 84 -18.53 2.31 1.35
N GLY A 85 -17.31 2.67 1.80
CA GLY A 85 -16.89 4.06 1.95
C GLY A 85 -16.60 4.74 0.61
N GLU A 86 -16.70 6.07 0.59
CA GLU A 86 -16.22 6.90 -0.53
C GLU A 86 -14.69 7.04 -0.54
N LEU A 87 -14.06 6.84 0.63
CA LEU A 87 -12.62 6.77 0.82
C LEU A 87 -12.21 5.33 1.16
N PHE A 88 -10.97 5.00 0.78
CA PHE A 88 -10.41 3.68 1.02
C PHE A 88 -8.97 3.78 1.49
N LYS A 89 -8.57 2.88 2.38
CA LYS A 89 -7.19 2.67 2.82
C LYS A 89 -6.90 1.18 2.90
N TRP A 90 -5.81 0.71 2.26
CA TRP A 90 -5.25 -0.58 2.66
C TRP A 90 -4.55 -0.48 4.01
N ALA A 91 -4.58 -1.55 4.77
CA ALA A 91 -3.80 -1.71 5.98
C ALA A 91 -3.02 -3.02 5.95
N SER A 92 -1.77 -3.00 6.41
CA SER A 92 -0.96 -4.19 6.64
C SER A 92 -1.32 -4.82 7.99
N ASN A 93 -1.20 -6.14 8.08
CA ASN A 93 -1.46 -6.88 9.32
C ASN A 93 -0.27 -6.90 10.30
N ASP A 94 0.87 -6.31 9.91
CA ASP A 94 2.13 -6.34 10.64
C ASP A 94 2.70 -4.95 10.95
N ASP A 95 2.12 -3.89 10.37
CA ASP A 95 2.56 -2.51 10.56
C ASP A 95 1.78 -1.80 11.69
N LEU A 96 2.28 -0.61 12.09
CA LEU A 96 1.66 0.22 13.12
C LEU A 96 1.26 1.59 12.56
N TYR A 97 0.32 2.24 13.21
CA TYR A 97 -0.31 3.46 12.74
C TYR A 97 -0.44 4.47 13.87
N ALA A 98 0.04 5.71 13.68
CA ALA A 98 -0.23 6.77 14.63
C ALA A 98 -1.74 7.06 14.71
N PRO A 99 -2.28 7.41 15.87
CA PRO A 99 -3.71 7.66 16.03
C PRO A 99 -4.30 8.71 15.08
N GLU A 100 -3.50 9.70 14.68
CA GLU A 100 -3.93 10.83 13.85
C GLU A 100 -3.77 10.56 12.34
N LEU A 101 -3.23 9.42 11.92
CA LEU A 101 -2.92 9.15 10.50
C LEU A 101 -4.15 9.31 9.61
N VAL A 102 -5.24 8.63 9.96
CA VAL A 102 -6.46 8.66 9.14
C VAL A 102 -7.09 10.05 9.12
N GLU A 103 -7.20 10.70 10.27
CA GLU A 103 -7.77 12.04 10.40
C GLU A 103 -7.01 13.05 9.53
N ARG A 104 -5.66 13.05 9.59
CA ARG A 104 -4.81 13.95 8.82
C ARG A 104 -4.94 13.71 7.30
N CYS A 105 -5.00 12.45 6.88
CA CYS A 105 -5.18 12.10 5.47
C CYS A 105 -6.59 12.46 4.96
N VAL A 106 -7.64 12.23 5.75
CA VAL A 106 -9.01 12.59 5.38
C VAL A 106 -9.16 14.09 5.29
N ALA A 107 -8.63 14.86 6.25
CA ALA A 107 -8.65 16.32 6.21
C ALA A 107 -7.96 16.88 4.95
N ALA A 108 -6.81 16.31 4.57
CA ALA A 108 -6.12 16.71 3.33
C ALA A 108 -6.96 16.44 2.07
N LEU A 109 -7.70 15.32 2.01
CA LEU A 109 -8.60 15.02 0.91
C LEU A 109 -9.83 15.94 0.88
N ASP A 110 -10.28 16.43 2.03
CA ASP A 110 -11.39 17.38 2.13
C ASP A 110 -11.00 18.79 1.67
N GLU A 111 -9.81 19.22 2.07
CA GLU A 111 -9.28 20.53 1.69
C GLU A 111 -8.87 20.61 0.21
N HIS A 112 -8.53 19.45 -0.40
CA HIS A 112 -7.99 19.38 -1.76
C HIS A 112 -8.78 18.40 -2.63
N PRO A 113 -9.88 18.82 -3.28
CA PRO A 113 -10.73 17.93 -4.11
C PRO A 113 -10.01 17.28 -5.31
N ASP A 114 -8.90 17.87 -5.78
CA ASP A 114 -8.06 17.37 -6.87
C ASP A 114 -6.98 16.36 -6.41
N VAL A 115 -6.86 16.14 -5.09
CA VAL A 115 -6.01 15.11 -4.50
C VAL A 115 -6.75 13.77 -4.51
N VAL A 116 -6.11 12.72 -5.04
CA VAL A 116 -6.69 11.38 -5.14
C VAL A 116 -6.15 10.42 -4.07
N LEU A 117 -4.99 10.74 -3.50
CA LEU A 117 -4.34 9.96 -2.45
C LEU A 117 -3.65 10.90 -1.47
N ALA A 118 -3.89 10.69 -0.17
CA ALA A 118 -3.17 11.36 0.92
C ALA A 118 -2.43 10.31 1.75
N HIS A 119 -1.14 10.54 1.99
CA HIS A 119 -0.29 9.65 2.78
C HIS A 119 0.62 10.48 3.70
N SER A 120 1.32 9.83 4.61
CA SER A 120 2.29 10.48 5.51
C SER A 120 3.72 10.06 5.19
N TRP A 121 4.68 10.73 5.80
CA TRP A 121 6.01 10.15 5.94
C TRP A 121 5.92 8.82 6.69
N SER A 122 6.88 7.93 6.44
CA SER A 122 6.95 6.64 7.11
C SER A 122 8.23 6.49 7.93
N ALA A 123 8.14 5.70 8.99
CA ALA A 123 9.28 5.25 9.77
C ALA A 123 9.33 3.73 9.75
N ARG A 124 10.52 3.16 9.94
CA ARG A 124 10.70 1.74 10.12
C ARG A 124 10.77 1.42 11.61
N VAL A 125 10.09 0.35 12.01
CA VAL A 125 10.20 -0.21 13.35
C VAL A 125 10.74 -1.63 13.28
N ASP A 126 11.45 -2.04 14.33
CA ASP A 126 11.90 -3.42 14.47
C ASP A 126 10.74 -4.38 14.85
N ASP A 127 11.10 -5.62 15.10
CA ASP A 127 10.18 -6.70 15.48
C ASP A 127 9.35 -6.42 16.75
N VAL A 128 9.86 -5.59 17.63
CA VAL A 128 9.20 -5.21 18.91
C VAL A 128 8.60 -3.80 18.90
N GLY A 129 8.63 -3.10 17.76
CA GLY A 129 8.01 -1.79 17.59
C GLY A 129 8.90 -0.60 17.97
N VAL A 130 10.21 -0.78 18.06
CA VAL A 130 11.16 0.33 18.26
C VAL A 130 11.52 0.95 16.92
N VAL A 131 11.44 2.29 16.82
CA VAL A 131 11.79 3.01 15.57
C VAL A 131 13.29 2.86 15.30
N THR A 132 13.63 2.35 14.12
CA THR A 132 15.02 2.16 13.65
C THR A 132 15.43 3.18 12.60
N ASP A 133 14.50 3.64 11.78
CA ASP A 133 14.73 4.59 10.68
C ASP A 133 13.50 5.48 10.50
N ALA A 134 13.70 6.70 10.01
CA ALA A 134 12.64 7.62 9.64
C ALA A 134 12.91 8.17 8.25
N TYR A 135 11.88 8.28 7.42
CA TYR A 135 12.02 8.65 6.01
C TYR A 135 11.17 9.87 5.69
N GLU A 136 11.84 10.94 5.26
CA GLU A 136 11.27 12.07 4.56
C GLU A 136 11.66 11.93 3.08
N TYR A 137 10.70 11.76 2.20
CA TYR A 137 11.00 11.64 0.78
C TYR A 137 10.20 12.67 -0.02
N PRO A 138 10.90 13.61 -0.65
CA PRO A 138 10.26 14.62 -1.45
C PRO A 138 9.81 14.03 -2.79
N LEU A 139 8.53 13.67 -2.90
CA LEU A 139 7.94 13.26 -4.17
C LEU A 139 7.30 14.47 -4.86
N ASN A 140 7.49 14.60 -6.17
CA ASN A 140 6.80 15.62 -6.98
C ASN A 140 5.38 15.15 -7.41
N THR A 141 4.74 14.35 -6.57
CA THR A 141 3.38 13.83 -6.79
C THR A 141 2.30 14.89 -6.51
N ALA A 142 2.67 16.04 -5.94
CA ALA A 142 1.81 17.21 -5.79
C ALA A 142 1.75 18.11 -7.05
N SER A 143 2.53 17.83 -8.10
CA SER A 143 2.50 18.62 -9.34
C SER A 143 1.10 18.63 -9.98
N PRO A 144 0.65 19.76 -10.57
CA PRO A 144 -0.59 19.79 -11.35
C PRO A 144 -0.49 18.98 -12.65
N ARG A 145 0.72 18.69 -13.14
CA ARG A 145 0.96 17.96 -14.39
C ARG A 145 1.09 16.47 -14.16
N ALA A 146 0.21 15.68 -14.78
CA ALA A 146 0.24 14.22 -14.68
C ALA A 146 1.58 13.57 -15.10
N PRO A 147 2.26 13.99 -16.18
CA PRO A 147 3.56 13.43 -16.55
C PRO A 147 4.64 13.64 -15.46
N GLU A 148 4.64 14.78 -14.78
CA GLU A 148 5.62 15.07 -13.72
C GLU A 148 5.38 14.17 -12.49
N ARG A 149 4.12 13.97 -12.08
CA ARG A 149 3.77 13.05 -11.00
C ARG A 149 4.18 11.62 -11.34
N PHE A 150 3.87 11.18 -12.56
CA PHE A 150 4.22 9.85 -13.06
C PHE A 150 5.74 9.65 -13.09
N ARG A 151 6.49 10.64 -13.58
CA ARG A 151 7.95 10.63 -13.57
C ARG A 151 8.50 10.50 -12.15
N SER A 152 7.97 11.26 -11.20
CA SER A 152 8.39 11.20 -9.80
C SER A 152 8.23 9.78 -9.23
N VAL A 153 7.07 9.16 -9.39
CA VAL A 153 6.84 7.78 -8.92
C VAL A 153 7.76 6.75 -9.60
N LEU A 154 8.20 7.00 -10.84
CA LEU A 154 9.12 6.08 -11.55
C LEU A 154 10.57 6.21 -11.07
N PHE A 155 11.05 7.43 -10.80
CA PHE A 155 12.47 7.73 -10.63
C PHE A 155 12.86 8.06 -9.19
N ASP A 156 11.95 8.66 -8.42
CA ASP A 156 12.21 9.05 -7.06
C ASP A 156 11.86 7.89 -6.11
N SER A 157 12.55 7.83 -4.99
CA SER A 157 12.23 6.83 -3.96
C SER A 157 10.95 7.24 -3.26
N GLY A 158 9.91 6.43 -3.42
CA GLY A 158 8.67 6.52 -2.67
C GLY A 158 8.70 5.67 -1.40
N GLY A 159 7.75 5.91 -0.52
CA GLY A 159 7.55 5.09 0.66
C GLY A 159 6.35 4.16 0.50
N ASP A 160 5.63 4.03 1.59
CA ASP A 160 4.46 3.16 1.68
C ASP A 160 3.17 3.90 1.25
N ASP A 161 3.21 4.55 0.07
CA ASP A 161 2.13 5.43 -0.43
C ASP A 161 0.82 4.68 -0.64
N ASP A 162 0.88 3.40 -1.01
CA ASP A 162 -0.29 2.55 -1.19
C ASP A 162 -1.04 2.24 0.11
N TYR A 163 -0.45 2.58 1.26
CA TYR A 163 -1.10 2.55 2.58
C TYR A 163 -1.67 3.91 3.01
N GLY A 164 -1.72 4.89 2.14
CA GLY A 164 -2.44 6.16 2.34
C GLY A 164 -3.96 5.99 2.26
N VAL A 165 -4.69 7.10 2.44
CA VAL A 165 -6.14 7.18 2.20
C VAL A 165 -6.36 7.70 0.79
N MET A 166 -7.23 7.05 0.01
CA MET A 166 -7.47 7.36 -1.39
C MET A 166 -8.97 7.43 -1.71
N ARG A 167 -9.32 8.13 -2.80
CA ARG A 167 -10.68 8.13 -3.32
C ARG A 167 -10.97 6.80 -4.01
N ILE A 168 -11.98 6.08 -3.52
CA ILE A 168 -12.28 4.72 -4.00
C ILE A 168 -12.75 4.68 -5.45
N ASP A 169 -13.45 5.72 -5.89
CA ASP A 169 -13.91 5.84 -7.27
C ASP A 169 -12.74 5.93 -8.25
N VAL A 170 -11.66 6.64 -7.88
CA VAL A 170 -10.42 6.70 -8.66
C VAL A 170 -9.68 5.36 -8.60
N LEU A 171 -9.54 4.76 -7.41
CA LEU A 171 -8.91 3.46 -7.25
C LEU A 171 -9.59 2.40 -8.14
N ARG A 172 -10.92 2.34 -8.16
CA ARG A 172 -11.70 1.39 -8.97
C ARG A 172 -11.57 1.61 -10.48
N ARG A 173 -11.04 2.74 -10.93
CA ARG A 173 -10.74 3.01 -12.36
C ARG A 173 -9.36 2.50 -12.77
N THR A 174 -8.52 2.09 -11.83
CA THR A 174 -7.19 1.52 -12.08
C THR A 174 -7.27 0.02 -12.41
N ALA A 175 -6.10 -0.59 -12.68
CA ALA A 175 -5.99 -2.04 -12.81
C ALA A 175 -6.14 -2.78 -11.49
N MET A 176 -6.24 -2.09 -10.36
CA MET A 176 -6.16 -2.65 -9.03
C MET A 176 -4.80 -3.36 -8.76
N LYS A 177 -4.64 -4.10 -7.66
CA LYS A 177 -3.41 -4.89 -7.46
C LYS A 177 -3.41 -6.10 -8.38
N GLU A 178 -2.50 -6.11 -9.35
CA GLU A 178 -2.29 -7.24 -10.26
C GLU A 178 -1.24 -8.22 -9.69
N SER A 179 -1.20 -9.44 -10.24
CA SER A 179 -0.44 -10.55 -9.65
C SER A 179 1.00 -10.67 -10.16
N TYR A 180 1.72 -9.57 -10.34
CA TYR A 180 3.14 -9.56 -10.68
C TYR A 180 3.95 -8.85 -9.59
N HIS A 181 5.26 -9.01 -9.61
CA HIS A 181 6.13 -8.38 -8.64
C HIS A 181 6.10 -6.85 -8.83
N HIS A 182 6.19 -6.06 -7.76
CA HIS A 182 6.05 -4.60 -7.77
C HIS A 182 4.68 -4.08 -8.29
N ALA A 183 3.60 -4.82 -8.03
CA ALA A 183 2.25 -4.39 -8.35
C ALA A 183 1.82 -3.15 -7.56
N ASP A 184 2.39 -2.92 -6.39
CA ASP A 184 2.29 -1.72 -5.56
C ASP A 184 2.82 -0.48 -6.29
N HIS A 185 4.02 -0.55 -6.87
CA HIS A 185 4.57 0.55 -7.66
C HIS A 185 3.72 0.89 -8.88
N THR A 186 3.16 -0.11 -9.58
CA THR A 186 2.36 0.16 -10.78
C THR A 186 1.02 0.80 -10.47
N ILE A 187 0.36 0.41 -9.37
CA ILE A 187 -0.92 1.02 -8.97
C ILE A 187 -0.72 2.47 -8.51
N ILE A 188 0.37 2.76 -7.77
CA ILE A 188 0.70 4.13 -7.36
C ILE A 188 1.04 4.99 -8.59
N ALA A 189 1.82 4.46 -9.54
CA ALA A 189 2.10 5.17 -10.79
C ALA A 189 0.82 5.42 -11.61
N GLU A 190 -0.12 4.48 -11.62
CA GLU A 190 -1.41 4.67 -12.28
C GLU A 190 -2.25 5.74 -11.55
N LEU A 191 -2.37 5.70 -10.22
CA LEU A 191 -3.09 6.71 -9.44
C LEU A 191 -2.51 8.12 -9.66
N ALA A 192 -1.18 8.25 -9.77
CA ALA A 192 -0.52 9.53 -10.05
C ALA A 192 -0.92 10.15 -11.42
N LEU A 193 -1.39 9.34 -12.36
CA LEU A 193 -1.93 9.82 -13.64
C LEU A 193 -3.35 10.39 -13.50
N TYR A 194 -4.12 9.97 -12.48
CA TYR A 194 -5.49 10.44 -12.28
C TYR A 194 -5.61 11.72 -11.45
N GLY A 195 -4.69 11.96 -10.53
CA GLY A 195 -4.73 13.16 -9.67
C GLY A 195 -3.46 13.37 -8.88
N ARG A 196 -3.45 14.44 -8.09
CA ARG A 196 -2.36 14.80 -7.20
C ARG A 196 -2.34 13.91 -5.97
N PHE A 197 -1.17 13.76 -5.35
CA PHE A 197 -1.04 13.21 -4.00
C PHE A 197 -0.75 14.34 -3.01
N TYR A 198 -1.19 14.13 -1.78
CA TYR A 198 -0.85 15.00 -0.66
C TYR A 198 -0.02 14.22 0.36
N GLN A 199 1.15 14.72 0.67
CA GLN A 199 2.01 14.11 1.67
C GLN A 199 1.90 14.91 2.97
N VAL A 200 1.34 14.30 4.00
CA VAL A 200 1.31 14.85 5.35
C VAL A 200 2.74 14.86 5.90
N PRO A 201 3.30 16.03 6.25
CA PRO A 201 4.70 16.15 6.67
C PRO A 201 4.87 15.73 8.15
N ASP A 202 4.58 14.47 8.43
CA ASP A 202 4.71 13.86 9.76
C ASP A 202 4.84 12.33 9.61
N TRP A 203 5.54 11.68 10.53
CA TRP A 203 5.74 10.23 10.56
C TRP A 203 4.55 9.55 11.26
N LEU A 204 3.54 9.18 10.51
CA LEU A 204 2.30 8.60 11.04
C LEU A 204 2.11 7.13 10.64
N TYR A 205 2.93 6.62 9.72
CA TYR A 205 2.94 5.22 9.30
C TYR A 205 4.25 4.56 9.72
N TYR A 206 4.17 3.41 10.42
CA TYR A 206 5.31 2.71 10.95
C TYR A 206 5.40 1.31 10.37
N ARG A 207 6.30 1.14 9.43
CA ARG A 207 6.55 -0.11 8.73
C ARG A 207 7.41 -1.04 9.58
N ARG A 208 6.85 -2.18 9.98
CA ARG A 208 7.59 -3.17 10.77
C ARG A 208 8.54 -3.97 9.88
N ASP A 209 9.80 -4.09 10.32
CA ASP A 209 10.80 -4.91 9.68
C ASP A 209 11.01 -6.20 10.49
N HIS A 210 10.72 -7.35 9.85
CA HIS A 210 10.85 -8.66 10.49
C HIS A 210 11.18 -9.76 9.44
N PRO A 211 11.77 -10.92 9.86
CA PRO A 211 12.22 -11.96 8.92
C PRO A 211 11.11 -12.57 8.04
N GLY A 212 9.86 -12.58 8.51
CA GLY A 212 8.70 -13.13 7.79
C GLY A 212 8.10 -12.20 6.74
N ARG A 213 8.60 -10.97 6.61
CA ARG A 213 8.10 -10.02 5.62
C ARG A 213 8.31 -10.54 4.20
N ALA A 214 7.29 -10.36 3.33
CA ALA A 214 7.28 -10.92 1.98
C ALA A 214 8.52 -10.55 1.15
N GLU A 215 9.07 -9.36 1.33
CA GLU A 215 10.28 -8.89 0.65
C GLU A 215 11.53 -9.69 1.03
N ARG A 216 11.64 -10.11 2.29
CA ARG A 216 12.72 -10.96 2.79
C ARG A 216 12.47 -12.44 2.50
N ALA A 217 11.24 -12.90 2.63
CA ALA A 217 10.85 -14.29 2.40
C ALA A 217 10.88 -14.69 0.92
N CYS A 218 10.67 -13.74 0.00
CA CYS A 218 10.59 -13.96 -1.44
C CYS A 218 11.82 -13.40 -2.18
N ALA A 219 12.94 -14.14 -2.17
CA ALA A 219 14.23 -13.70 -2.71
C ALA A 219 14.29 -13.56 -4.25
N SER A 220 13.34 -14.12 -5.00
CA SER A 220 13.33 -14.04 -6.46
C SER A 220 12.06 -13.38 -6.99
N MET A 221 12.16 -12.76 -8.18
CA MET A 221 10.97 -12.24 -8.89
C MET A 221 9.85 -13.30 -8.99
N ARG A 222 10.22 -14.54 -9.31
CA ARG A 222 9.24 -15.63 -9.41
C ARG A 222 8.57 -15.94 -8.07
N SER A 223 9.33 -16.04 -6.98
CA SER A 223 8.75 -16.28 -5.66
C SER A 223 7.82 -15.15 -5.24
N ARG A 224 8.16 -13.90 -5.53
CA ARG A 224 7.28 -12.74 -5.34
C ARG A 224 5.99 -12.86 -6.16
N CYS A 225 6.08 -13.21 -7.45
CA CYS A 225 4.87 -13.41 -8.29
C CYS A 225 4.00 -14.58 -7.81
N VAL A 226 4.61 -15.67 -7.29
CA VAL A 226 3.87 -16.81 -6.72
C VAL A 226 3.18 -16.42 -5.39
N ASN A 227 3.82 -15.58 -4.58
CA ASN A 227 3.21 -15.02 -3.38
C ASN A 227 2.01 -14.11 -3.73
N MET A 228 2.16 -13.30 -4.79
CA MET A 228 1.04 -12.49 -5.31
C MET A 228 -0.13 -13.34 -5.78
N ASP A 229 0.15 -14.48 -6.45
CA ASP A 229 -0.86 -15.40 -6.97
C ASP A 229 -0.27 -16.82 -7.13
N PRO A 230 -0.68 -17.81 -6.32
CA PRO A 230 -0.17 -19.18 -6.38
C PRO A 230 -0.32 -19.84 -7.76
N ARG A 231 -1.29 -19.43 -8.59
CA ARG A 231 -1.48 -19.92 -9.96
C ARG A 231 -0.30 -19.64 -10.88
N ARG A 232 0.61 -18.71 -10.48
CA ARG A 232 1.82 -18.34 -11.23
C ARG A 232 3.02 -19.26 -10.98
N ALA A 233 2.88 -20.31 -10.19
CA ALA A 233 3.95 -21.26 -9.90
C ALA A 233 4.44 -22.03 -11.14
N SER A 234 3.57 -22.31 -12.11
CA SER A 234 3.89 -23.04 -13.33
C SER A 234 4.90 -22.29 -14.21
N ARG A 235 6.12 -22.84 -14.39
CA ARG A 235 7.15 -22.25 -15.26
C ARG A 235 6.78 -22.29 -16.75
N LEU A 236 5.97 -23.26 -17.17
CA LEU A 236 5.50 -23.39 -18.55
C LEU A 236 4.46 -22.33 -18.91
N ARG A 237 3.47 -22.10 -18.01
CA ARG A 237 2.42 -21.10 -18.21
C ARG A 237 2.89 -19.68 -17.95
N HIS A 238 3.84 -19.50 -17.04
CA HIS A 238 4.36 -18.21 -16.61
C HIS A 238 5.90 -18.21 -16.66
N PRO A 239 6.51 -18.26 -17.86
CA PRO A 239 7.96 -18.11 -18.00
C PRO A 239 8.42 -16.72 -17.53
N ALA A 240 9.69 -16.56 -17.15
CA ALA A 240 10.20 -15.29 -16.62
C ALA A 240 9.97 -14.11 -17.58
N VAL A 241 10.16 -14.32 -18.88
CA VAL A 241 9.94 -13.29 -19.91
C VAL A 241 8.49 -12.78 -19.90
N ARG A 242 7.51 -13.65 -19.66
CA ARG A 242 6.11 -13.26 -19.53
C ARG A 242 5.88 -12.43 -18.27
N LEU A 243 6.43 -12.85 -17.14
CA LEU A 243 6.28 -12.10 -15.87
C LEU A 243 6.86 -10.70 -15.96
N TYR A 244 8.03 -10.55 -16.61
CA TYR A 244 8.59 -9.22 -16.91
C TYR A 244 7.73 -8.45 -17.90
N GLY A 245 7.27 -9.10 -18.96
CA GLY A 245 6.40 -8.46 -19.97
C GLY A 245 5.09 -7.95 -19.37
N GLU A 246 4.47 -8.69 -18.45
CA GLU A 246 3.25 -8.26 -17.76
C GLU A 246 3.48 -7.01 -16.91
N TYR A 247 4.61 -6.93 -16.19
CA TYR A 247 4.99 -5.77 -15.40
C TYR A 247 5.21 -4.51 -16.28
N VAL A 248 5.96 -4.65 -17.38
CA VAL A 248 6.16 -3.55 -18.34
C VAL A 248 4.83 -3.12 -18.97
N TRP A 249 4.01 -4.10 -19.36
CA TRP A 249 2.72 -3.86 -20.00
C TRP A 249 1.74 -3.17 -19.05
N ALA A 250 1.86 -3.37 -17.74
CA ALA A 250 1.02 -2.68 -16.76
C ALA A 250 1.18 -1.16 -16.82
N TYR A 251 2.40 -0.64 -16.89
CA TYR A 251 2.63 0.80 -17.05
C TYR A 251 2.07 1.35 -18.37
N ILE A 252 2.24 0.60 -19.45
CA ILE A 252 1.68 0.99 -20.75
C ILE A 252 0.16 1.07 -20.68
N ARG A 253 -0.48 0.06 -20.08
CA ARG A 253 -1.95 0.05 -19.89
C ARG A 253 -2.41 1.18 -18.97
N ALA A 254 -1.68 1.49 -17.92
CA ALA A 254 -1.97 2.62 -17.04
C ALA A 254 -2.01 3.94 -17.79
N ILE A 255 -0.98 4.22 -18.63
CA ILE A 255 -0.94 5.41 -19.49
C ILE A 255 -2.09 5.43 -20.52
N MET A 256 -2.44 4.26 -21.08
CA MET A 256 -3.54 4.15 -22.04
C MET A 256 -4.91 4.42 -21.40
N ARG A 257 -5.13 3.93 -20.19
CA ARG A 257 -6.40 4.03 -19.47
C ARG A 257 -6.64 5.42 -18.90
N ALA A 258 -5.57 6.09 -18.45
CA ALA A 258 -5.66 7.38 -17.80
C ALA A 258 -6.22 8.48 -18.73
N PRO A 259 -6.99 9.45 -18.20
CA PRO A 259 -7.62 10.53 -18.96
C PRO A 259 -6.62 11.64 -19.31
N LEU A 260 -5.59 11.29 -20.08
CA LEU A 260 -4.50 12.19 -20.46
C LEU A 260 -4.74 12.84 -21.82
N SER A 261 -4.27 14.07 -21.99
CA SER A 261 -4.12 14.68 -23.30
C SER A 261 -3.14 13.87 -24.18
N ALA A 262 -3.20 14.03 -25.49
CA ALA A 262 -2.26 13.36 -26.39
C ALA A 262 -0.80 13.80 -26.14
N ALA A 263 -0.59 15.04 -25.71
CA ALA A 263 0.72 15.56 -25.35
C ALA A 263 1.25 14.91 -24.07
N ASP A 264 0.45 14.92 -22.99
CA ASP A 264 0.84 14.32 -21.71
C ASP A 264 1.08 12.81 -21.83
N ARG A 265 0.25 12.12 -22.63
CA ARG A 265 0.42 10.68 -22.90
C ARG A 265 1.76 10.38 -23.58
N ARG A 266 2.15 11.19 -24.57
CA ARG A 266 3.47 11.04 -25.23
C ARG A 266 4.62 11.32 -24.26
N GLU A 267 4.46 12.31 -23.37
CA GLU A 267 5.45 12.63 -22.36
C GLU A 267 5.59 11.49 -21.33
N CYS A 268 4.48 10.88 -20.88
CA CYS A 268 4.51 9.70 -19.99
C CYS A 268 5.23 8.52 -20.66
N TYR A 269 4.98 8.24 -21.94
CA TYR A 269 5.72 7.18 -22.65
C TYR A 269 7.22 7.48 -22.75
N ARG A 270 7.58 8.74 -22.99
CA ARG A 270 9.00 9.13 -22.99
C ARG A 270 9.65 8.85 -21.64
N TYR A 271 9.04 9.26 -20.52
CA TYR A 271 9.57 8.99 -19.18
C TYR A 271 9.63 7.49 -18.87
N LEU A 272 8.65 6.72 -19.30
CA LEU A 272 8.67 5.26 -19.15
C LEU A 272 9.84 4.63 -19.90
N MET A 273 10.11 5.05 -21.13
CA MET A 273 11.27 4.57 -21.91
C MET A 273 12.60 4.98 -21.29
N GLU A 274 12.72 6.22 -20.80
CA GLU A 274 13.90 6.71 -20.07
C GLU A 274 14.16 5.87 -18.82
N TRP A 275 13.10 5.56 -18.07
CA TRP A 275 13.17 4.73 -16.87
C TRP A 275 13.65 3.31 -17.18
N PHE A 276 13.09 2.65 -18.20
CA PHE A 276 13.57 1.34 -18.63
C PHE A 276 15.03 1.36 -19.08
N ALA A 277 15.42 2.38 -19.85
CA ALA A 277 16.81 2.53 -20.29
C ALA A 277 17.76 2.74 -19.11
N SER A 278 17.36 3.45 -18.06
CA SER A 278 18.14 3.63 -16.84
C SER A 278 18.33 2.31 -16.09
N ARG A 279 17.25 1.52 -15.93
CA ARG A 279 17.28 0.22 -15.24
C ARG A 279 18.10 -0.83 -16.00
N ALA A 280 18.01 -0.85 -17.32
CA ALA A 280 18.82 -1.73 -18.15
C ALA A 280 20.34 -1.46 -17.98
N ARG A 281 20.74 -0.20 -17.85
CA ARG A 281 22.13 0.19 -17.58
C ARG A 281 22.61 -0.20 -16.18
N GLN A 282 21.74 -0.23 -15.19
CA GLN A 282 22.05 -0.58 -13.79
C GLN A 282 22.02 -2.09 -13.52
N GLY A 283 21.80 -2.94 -14.54
CA GLY A 283 21.79 -4.39 -14.40
C GLY A 283 20.50 -5.00 -13.82
N GLY A 284 19.40 -4.30 -13.91
CA GLY A 284 18.07 -4.78 -13.48
C GLY A 284 17.33 -3.83 -12.55
N VAL A 285 16.11 -4.20 -12.17
CA VAL A 285 15.31 -3.48 -11.17
C VAL A 285 15.94 -3.77 -9.80
N ARG A 286 16.73 -2.85 -9.29
CA ARG A 286 17.07 -2.82 -7.86
C ARG A 286 15.99 -1.99 -7.18
N ASP A 287 15.51 -2.47 -6.03
CA ASP A 287 14.75 -1.62 -5.12
C ASP A 287 15.66 -0.40 -4.82
N VAL A 288 15.14 0.80 -5.02
CA VAL A 288 15.90 2.00 -4.68
C VAL A 288 15.92 2.04 -3.16
N GLU A 289 17.09 1.78 -2.57
CA GLU A 289 17.26 1.94 -1.13
C GLU A 289 17.04 3.42 -0.80
N ILE A 290 16.04 3.70 0.04
CA ILE A 290 15.88 5.03 0.62
C ILE A 290 17.10 5.22 1.52
N PRO A 291 17.85 6.34 1.38
CA PRO A 291 19.01 6.58 2.21
C PRO A 291 18.63 6.54 3.70
N HIS A 292 19.45 5.88 4.50
CA HIS A 292 19.27 5.86 5.95
C HIS A 292 19.28 7.32 6.46
N GLN A 293 18.25 7.69 7.20
CA GLN A 293 18.16 8.98 7.88
C GLN A 293 18.16 8.75 9.38
N ASP A 294 18.83 9.62 10.13
CA ASP A 294 18.83 9.56 11.58
C ASP A 294 17.41 9.70 12.12
N VAL A 295 17.08 8.88 13.11
CA VAL A 295 15.76 8.94 13.75
C VAL A 295 15.62 10.27 14.49
N PRO A 296 14.68 11.14 14.13
CA PRO A 296 14.44 12.38 14.83
C PRO A 296 14.15 12.14 16.32
N ALA A 297 14.71 12.97 17.21
CA ALA A 297 14.58 12.81 18.68
C ALA A 297 13.12 12.73 19.14
N GLN A 298 12.20 13.38 18.44
CA GLN A 298 10.75 13.34 18.69
C GLN A 298 10.11 11.98 18.45
N LEU A 299 10.72 11.11 17.64
CA LEU A 299 10.26 9.74 17.39
C LEU A 299 10.86 8.73 18.36
N ILE A 300 12.01 9.06 18.98
CA ILE A 300 12.65 8.20 19.97
C ILE A 300 11.77 8.16 21.23
N GLY A 301 11.13 7.03 21.48
CA GLY A 301 10.26 6.82 22.65
C GLY A 301 8.79 7.23 22.47
N SER A 302 8.39 7.89 21.35
CA SER A 302 7.00 8.31 21.15
C SER A 302 6.03 7.14 20.92
N MET A 303 6.46 6.02 20.34
CA MET A 303 5.63 4.83 20.12
C MET A 303 5.38 4.02 21.40
N VAL A 304 6.37 3.90 22.26
CA VAL A 304 6.23 3.17 23.55
C VAL A 304 5.21 3.87 24.47
N ALA A 305 5.05 5.18 24.36
CA ALA A 305 4.09 5.96 25.14
C ALA A 305 2.64 5.95 24.59
N ARG A 306 2.42 5.53 23.31
CA ARG A 306 1.12 5.57 22.64
C ARG A 306 0.39 4.22 22.59
N GLN A 307 1.02 3.14 23.04
CA GLN A 307 0.31 1.87 23.22
C GLN A 307 -0.41 1.88 24.58
N PRO A 308 -1.73 1.62 24.63
CA PRO A 308 -2.38 1.33 25.90
C PRO A 308 -1.70 0.07 26.48
N ARG A 309 -1.08 0.21 27.64
CA ARG A 309 -0.61 -0.95 28.39
C ARG A 309 -1.82 -1.82 28.70
N ALA A 310 -1.75 -3.10 28.30
CA ALA A 310 -2.75 -4.13 28.58
C ALA A 310 -3.05 -4.24 30.07
#